data_71a4b84ea4e5bba99525c9b877a1ea7b
#
_entry.id   71a4b84ea4e5bba99525c9b877a1ea7b
#
_cell.length_a   1.000
_cell.length_b   1.000
_cell.length_c   1.000
_cell.angle_alpha   90.00
_cell.angle_beta   90.00
_cell.angle_gamma   90.00
#
_symmetry.space_group_name_H-M   'P 1'
#
loop_
_entity.id
_entity.type
_entity.pdbx_description
1 polymer ?
#
loop_
_entity_poly.entity_id
_entity_poly.type
_entity_poly.pdbx_seq_one_letter_code
_entity_poly.pdbx_strand_id
1 'polypeptide(L)'
;MSQVANETDIQVADDNPEELQLATMRHSAAHVMAEAVLSMFPDAKLAIGPAIENGFYYDFDLPRSLTPEDLQVIEDRMAEIRAGAYPFKRDEISRDEALAYFADQPYKVELIENLPEDSVISRYTQDTFTDLCRGPHVADTSQIGNFKLLNVAGAYWRGDEKRPMLQRIYGTSWRNEQELERYLEQLEEARRRDHRKLGRELGLFYFSDDVGPGIPLFTPKGEMLRYLMEQYVRDVQARYGYQHVWTGHLVRESLYRKSGHYDNYADVMFPPMVDGEAVYRLKPMNCPSHMTLYNEMGVHSYRDLPMRFAEFATLYRYEISGALSGLTRVRALTQDDCHIFCTEAQIQEEFSRCLHLIAEVLTTYGLTDYRVQLSLPGSEGKYVRDDEKWAKAVNALRESLDADGVAYDAVEGEAAFYGPKADFMAKDALGREWQLSTIQVDFIQPARLGCEFIGEDGQTHTPVLLHRAVTGSTERFLGLLIEHFAGAFPVWLAPVQALVIPIADRHNDYAADVQRELTEAGIRCEVDNASDRMQAKIRRGQVQHIPYMLVVGDREAENHAVAVRLRTNENLGAMNLDEFIPMVLAVNSTKSLSLRANDD
;
A
#
# COMPACT_ATOMS: atom_id res chain seq x y z
N MET A 1 3.25 21.95 -1.93
CA MET A 1 2.25 23.03 -1.90
C MET A 1 1.49 23.16 -3.23
N SER A 2 1.12 22.07 -3.91
CA SER A 2 0.39 22.17 -5.18
C SER A 2 -0.72 21.12 -5.39
N GLN A 3 -1.19 20.46 -4.34
CA GLN A 3 -2.30 19.48 -4.44
C GLN A 3 -3.62 19.96 -3.82
N VAL A 4 -3.77 21.22 -3.45
CA VAL A 4 -4.99 21.74 -2.80
C VAL A 4 -5.92 22.51 -3.75
N ALA A 5 -5.56 22.65 -5.04
CA ALA A 5 -6.33 23.48 -5.97
C ALA A 5 -7.45 22.75 -6.75
N ASN A 6 -7.57 21.41 -6.68
CA ASN A 6 -8.50 20.65 -7.53
C ASN A 6 -9.49 19.72 -6.79
N GLU A 7 -9.73 19.90 -5.49
CA GLU A 7 -10.67 19.03 -4.74
C GLU A 7 -12.16 19.23 -5.06
N THR A 8 -12.51 20.07 -6.03
CA THR A 8 -13.91 20.32 -6.44
C THR A 8 -14.27 19.72 -7.80
N ASP A 9 -13.33 19.15 -8.51
CA ASP A 9 -13.59 18.52 -9.80
C ASP A 9 -13.79 17.01 -9.62
N ILE A 10 -14.81 16.47 -10.30
CA ILE A 10 -14.97 15.02 -10.45
C ILE A 10 -13.75 14.54 -11.23
N GLN A 11 -12.73 13.99 -10.54
CA GLN A 11 -11.59 13.34 -11.18
C GLN A 11 -12.02 11.97 -11.69
N VAL A 12 -12.82 11.95 -12.73
CA VAL A 12 -13.09 10.75 -13.51
C VAL A 12 -12.33 10.90 -14.82
N ALA A 13 -11.56 9.88 -15.20
CA ALA A 13 -11.00 9.84 -16.55
C ALA A 13 -12.14 10.03 -17.54
N ASP A 14 -12.02 11.01 -18.43
CA ASP A 14 -13.05 11.44 -19.40
C ASP A 14 -13.56 10.32 -20.34
N ASP A 15 -12.98 9.12 -20.24
CA ASP A 15 -13.20 8.01 -21.20
C ASP A 15 -14.19 6.92 -20.72
N ASN A 16 -14.72 6.98 -19.45
CA ASN A 16 -15.67 5.97 -18.98
C ASN A 16 -17.04 6.57 -18.60
N PRO A 17 -18.05 6.50 -19.49
CA PRO A 17 -19.37 7.07 -19.24
C PRO A 17 -20.08 6.49 -18.00
N GLU A 18 -19.81 5.23 -17.65
CA GLU A 18 -20.44 4.60 -16.47
C GLU A 18 -19.87 5.14 -15.16
N GLU A 19 -18.56 5.38 -15.10
CA GLU A 19 -17.92 5.99 -13.94
C GLU A 19 -18.34 7.46 -13.76
N LEU A 20 -18.44 8.20 -14.86
CA LEU A 20 -18.95 9.58 -14.83
C LEU A 20 -20.40 9.63 -14.30
N GLN A 21 -21.25 8.67 -14.69
CA GLN A 21 -22.61 8.57 -14.18
C GLN A 21 -22.63 8.27 -12.68
N LEU A 22 -21.80 7.36 -12.20
CA LEU A 22 -21.67 7.04 -10.77
C LEU A 22 -21.14 8.25 -9.98
N ALA A 23 -20.12 8.94 -10.49
CA ALA A 23 -19.56 10.12 -9.85
C ALA A 23 -20.60 11.26 -9.76
N THR A 24 -21.37 11.47 -10.83
CA THR A 24 -22.48 12.45 -10.86
C THR A 24 -23.57 12.11 -9.82
N MET A 25 -23.93 10.84 -9.71
CA MET A 25 -24.92 10.36 -8.73
C MET A 25 -24.40 10.54 -7.29
N ARG A 26 -23.13 10.18 -7.04
CA ARG A 26 -22.46 10.35 -5.73
C ARG A 26 -22.34 11.81 -5.32
N HIS A 27 -22.00 12.69 -6.26
CA HIS A 27 -21.97 14.12 -6.03
C HIS A 27 -23.36 14.67 -5.65
N SER A 28 -24.40 14.20 -6.33
CA SER A 28 -25.78 14.57 -5.99
C SER A 28 -26.22 14.03 -4.62
N ALA A 29 -25.77 12.84 -4.25
CA ALA A 29 -25.98 12.29 -2.90
C ALA A 29 -25.30 13.12 -1.80
N ALA A 30 -24.12 13.71 -2.07
CA ALA A 30 -23.46 14.64 -1.15
C ALA A 30 -24.30 15.88 -0.87
N HIS A 31 -24.95 16.45 -1.90
CA HIS A 31 -25.86 17.58 -1.74
C HIS A 31 -27.12 17.22 -0.94
N VAL A 32 -27.71 16.05 -1.19
CA VAL A 32 -28.86 15.55 -0.40
C VAL A 32 -28.46 15.31 1.05
N MET A 33 -27.26 14.83 1.31
CA MET A 33 -26.72 14.71 2.67
C MET A 33 -26.56 16.08 3.34
N ALA A 34 -26.06 17.08 2.62
CA ALA A 34 -25.91 18.43 3.17
C ALA A 34 -27.26 19.05 3.55
N GLU A 35 -28.30 18.86 2.71
CA GLU A 35 -29.65 19.26 3.03
C GLU A 35 -30.22 18.56 4.27
N ALA A 36 -30.01 17.24 4.37
CA ALA A 36 -30.39 16.44 5.54
C ALA A 36 -29.72 16.93 6.83
N VAL A 37 -28.41 17.24 6.77
CA VAL A 37 -27.67 17.77 7.92
C VAL A 37 -28.18 19.15 8.33
N LEU A 38 -28.46 20.06 7.38
CA LEU A 38 -29.00 21.37 7.69
C LEU A 38 -30.39 21.30 8.30
N SER A 39 -31.21 20.30 7.98
CA SER A 39 -32.52 20.09 8.62
C SER A 39 -32.38 19.78 10.12
N MET A 40 -31.28 19.17 10.57
CA MET A 40 -30.97 18.91 11.96
C MET A 40 -30.18 20.05 12.63
N PHE A 41 -29.31 20.69 11.87
CA PHE A 41 -28.39 21.73 12.34
C PHE A 41 -28.49 22.96 11.42
N PRO A 42 -29.53 23.81 11.55
CA PRO A 42 -29.77 24.95 10.66
C PRO A 42 -28.61 25.95 10.62
N ASP A 43 -27.83 26.06 11.71
CA ASP A 43 -26.71 26.99 11.83
C ASP A 43 -25.36 26.40 11.35
N ALA A 44 -25.33 25.14 10.85
CA ALA A 44 -24.14 24.48 10.35
C ALA A 44 -23.46 25.28 9.23
N LYS A 45 -22.12 25.29 9.21
CA LYS A 45 -21.35 25.88 8.12
C LYS A 45 -20.89 24.78 7.17
N LEU A 46 -21.13 25.01 5.90
CA LEU A 46 -20.85 24.09 4.81
C LEU A 46 -19.49 24.39 4.20
N ALA A 47 -18.67 23.35 3.99
CA ALA A 47 -17.40 23.49 3.30
C ALA A 47 -17.48 22.90 1.88
N ILE A 48 -17.01 21.66 1.67
CA ILE A 48 -16.98 21.00 0.36
C ILE A 48 -17.58 19.59 0.44
N GLY A 49 -18.17 19.13 -0.69
CA GLY A 49 -18.82 17.82 -0.80
C GLY A 49 -18.60 17.13 -2.13
N PRO A 50 -17.36 16.69 -2.47
CA PRO A 50 -17.09 16.02 -3.73
C PRO A 50 -17.51 14.55 -3.73
N ALA A 51 -17.68 14.01 -4.93
CA ALA A 51 -17.63 12.57 -5.16
C ALA A 51 -16.19 12.06 -5.02
N ILE A 52 -16.05 10.82 -4.56
CA ILE A 52 -14.81 10.07 -4.51
C ILE A 52 -15.01 8.70 -5.18
N GLU A 53 -13.94 7.96 -5.43
CA GLU A 53 -13.93 6.72 -6.21
C GLU A 53 -15.09 5.76 -5.87
N ASN A 54 -15.34 5.48 -4.59
CA ASN A 54 -16.38 4.54 -4.14
C ASN A 54 -17.45 5.19 -3.26
N GLY A 55 -17.62 6.50 -3.35
CA GLY A 55 -18.58 7.20 -2.50
C GLY A 55 -18.56 8.71 -2.66
N PHE A 56 -18.85 9.38 -1.57
CA PHE A 56 -18.87 10.83 -1.45
C PHE A 56 -18.58 11.23 -0.01
N TYR A 57 -18.21 12.47 0.21
CA TYR A 57 -18.19 13.05 1.55
C TYR A 57 -18.71 14.49 1.52
N TYR A 58 -18.95 15.04 2.70
CA TYR A 58 -19.18 16.46 2.88
C TYR A 58 -18.60 16.92 4.21
N ASP A 59 -17.97 18.11 4.21
CA ASP A 59 -17.33 18.71 5.38
C ASP A 59 -18.24 19.76 6.01
N PHE A 60 -18.47 19.62 7.30
CA PHE A 60 -19.35 20.48 8.08
C PHE A 60 -18.63 21.06 9.31
N ASP A 61 -18.91 22.34 9.60
CA ASP A 61 -18.64 22.91 10.91
C ASP A 61 -19.94 22.86 11.72
N LEU A 62 -19.97 22.01 12.72
CA LEU A 62 -21.15 21.68 13.50
C LEU A 62 -21.01 22.12 14.96
N PRO A 63 -22.10 22.48 15.65
CA PRO A 63 -22.06 22.94 17.05
C PRO A 63 -21.68 21.83 18.05
N ARG A 64 -21.74 20.55 17.64
CA ARG A 64 -21.32 19.38 18.42
C ARG A 64 -20.85 18.24 17.52
N SER A 65 -20.12 17.29 18.10
CA SER A 65 -19.78 16.07 17.40
C SER A 65 -21.01 15.21 17.11
N LEU A 66 -21.01 14.57 15.92
CA LEU A 66 -22.03 13.62 15.53
C LEU A 66 -21.83 12.26 16.22
N THR A 67 -22.94 11.60 16.52
CA THR A 67 -22.98 10.23 17.02
C THR A 67 -23.38 9.24 15.91
N PRO A 68 -23.20 7.92 16.08
CA PRO A 68 -23.71 6.95 15.12
C PRO A 68 -25.23 7.02 14.91
N GLU A 69 -25.98 7.39 15.94
CA GLU A 69 -27.44 7.59 15.88
C GLU A 69 -27.81 8.78 15.00
N ASP A 70 -27.01 9.87 15.04
CA ASP A 70 -27.22 11.02 14.17
C ASP A 70 -27.09 10.63 12.69
N LEU A 71 -26.12 9.75 12.35
CA LEU A 71 -25.96 9.28 10.97
C LEU A 71 -27.21 8.56 10.46
N GLN A 72 -27.87 7.76 11.30
CA GLN A 72 -29.10 7.08 10.92
C GLN A 72 -30.24 8.08 10.64
N VAL A 73 -30.38 9.10 11.49
CA VAL A 73 -31.38 10.16 11.30
C VAL A 73 -31.12 10.96 10.01
N ILE A 74 -29.85 11.27 9.74
CA ILE A 74 -29.46 11.95 8.48
C ILE A 74 -29.80 11.06 7.29
N GLU A 75 -29.48 9.77 7.35
CA GLU A 75 -29.76 8.80 6.28
C GLU A 75 -31.25 8.65 6.00
N ASP A 76 -32.09 8.56 7.06
CA ASP A 76 -33.54 8.53 6.93
C ASP A 76 -34.06 9.79 6.25
N ARG A 77 -33.54 10.96 6.62
CA ARG A 77 -33.91 12.24 5.99
C ARG A 77 -33.44 12.32 4.53
N MET A 78 -32.27 11.83 4.20
CA MET A 78 -31.80 11.68 2.82
C MET A 78 -32.76 10.83 1.98
N ALA A 79 -33.29 9.74 2.56
CA ALA A 79 -34.25 8.87 1.88
C ALA A 79 -35.58 9.60 1.59
N GLU A 80 -36.05 10.43 2.52
CA GLU A 80 -37.25 11.29 2.31
C GLU A 80 -37.03 12.30 1.17
N ILE A 81 -35.87 13.00 1.16
CA ILE A 81 -35.54 13.99 0.11
C ILE A 81 -35.44 13.28 -1.24
N ARG A 82 -34.79 12.10 -1.30
CA ARG A 82 -34.71 11.29 -2.53
C ARG A 82 -36.10 10.95 -3.06
N ALA A 83 -37.01 10.53 -2.20
CA ALA A 83 -38.39 10.18 -2.58
C ALA A 83 -39.20 11.37 -3.09
N GLY A 84 -38.82 12.58 -2.74
CA GLY A 84 -39.47 13.82 -3.19
C GLY A 84 -39.25 14.15 -4.67
N ALA A 85 -38.28 13.50 -5.34
CA ALA A 85 -37.95 13.70 -6.75
C ALA A 85 -37.74 15.19 -7.13
N TYR A 86 -37.02 15.92 -6.30
CA TYR A 86 -36.76 17.34 -6.50
C TYR A 86 -35.72 17.56 -7.62
N PRO A 87 -36.00 18.45 -8.60
CA PRO A 87 -35.06 18.70 -9.71
C PRO A 87 -33.83 19.48 -9.23
N PHE A 88 -32.65 19.13 -9.73
CA PHE A 88 -31.43 19.92 -9.58
C PHE A 88 -31.44 21.07 -10.61
N LYS A 89 -31.49 22.29 -10.14
CA LYS A 89 -31.50 23.50 -10.98
C LYS A 89 -30.16 24.20 -10.87
N ARG A 90 -29.51 24.43 -12.02
CA ARG A 90 -28.25 25.17 -12.12
C ARG A 90 -28.55 26.62 -12.50
N ASP A 91 -27.98 27.54 -11.73
CA ASP A 91 -27.97 28.98 -12.02
C ASP A 91 -26.51 29.47 -12.08
N GLU A 92 -26.17 30.27 -13.09
CA GLU A 92 -24.93 31.02 -13.13
C GLU A 92 -25.16 32.39 -12.51
N ILE A 93 -24.26 32.80 -11.62
CA ILE A 93 -24.37 34.04 -10.86
C ILE A 93 -23.06 34.82 -10.90
N SER A 94 -23.12 36.13 -10.74
CA SER A 94 -21.93 36.96 -10.61
C SER A 94 -21.21 36.69 -9.27
N ARG A 95 -19.92 37.05 -9.18
CA ARG A 95 -19.13 36.94 -7.94
C ARG A 95 -19.77 37.72 -6.79
N ASP A 96 -20.27 38.93 -7.05
CA ASP A 96 -20.93 39.78 -6.04
C ASP A 96 -22.21 39.14 -5.53
N GLU A 97 -23.03 38.57 -6.43
CA GLU A 97 -24.23 37.81 -6.06
C GLU A 97 -23.90 36.56 -5.25
N ALA A 98 -22.83 35.84 -5.62
CA ALA A 98 -22.39 34.68 -4.90
C ALA A 98 -21.91 35.03 -3.48
N LEU A 99 -21.07 36.05 -3.32
CA LEU A 99 -20.60 36.54 -2.02
C LEU A 99 -21.77 37.03 -1.13
N ALA A 100 -22.74 37.73 -1.73
CA ALA A 100 -23.93 38.17 -1.00
C ALA A 100 -24.81 36.97 -0.56
N TYR A 101 -25.01 35.98 -1.42
CA TYR A 101 -25.83 34.80 -1.12
C TYR A 101 -25.21 33.91 -0.03
N PHE A 102 -23.91 33.68 -0.11
CA PHE A 102 -23.18 32.81 0.83
C PHE A 102 -22.52 33.58 2.00
N ALA A 103 -22.94 34.83 2.28
CA ALA A 103 -22.32 35.68 3.30
C ALA A 103 -22.22 35.01 4.69
N ASP A 104 -23.20 34.17 5.04
CA ASP A 104 -23.23 33.44 6.30
C ASP A 104 -22.47 32.10 6.26
N GLN A 105 -21.82 31.76 5.14
CA GLN A 105 -21.07 30.52 4.93
C GLN A 105 -19.57 30.82 4.70
N PRO A 106 -18.76 30.96 5.75
CA PRO A 106 -17.40 31.50 5.66
C PRO A 106 -16.50 30.66 4.76
N TYR A 107 -16.67 29.35 4.71
CA TYR A 107 -15.89 28.46 3.84
C TYR A 107 -16.26 28.66 2.37
N LYS A 108 -17.54 28.90 2.04
CA LYS A 108 -17.98 29.20 0.68
C LYS A 108 -17.50 30.58 0.23
N VAL A 109 -17.53 31.60 1.11
CA VAL A 109 -16.96 32.92 0.84
C VAL A 109 -15.48 32.79 0.48
N GLU A 110 -14.69 32.09 1.29
CA GLU A 110 -13.28 31.87 1.02
C GLU A 110 -13.03 31.13 -0.31
N LEU A 111 -13.87 30.15 -0.67
CA LEU A 111 -13.78 29.47 -1.97
C LEU A 111 -14.03 30.44 -3.13
N ILE A 112 -15.07 31.27 -3.05
CA ILE A 112 -15.41 32.24 -4.09
C ILE A 112 -14.30 33.28 -4.27
N GLU A 113 -13.73 33.80 -3.16
CA GLU A 113 -12.65 34.78 -3.19
C GLU A 113 -11.38 34.25 -3.86
N ASN A 114 -11.11 32.95 -3.72
CA ASN A 114 -9.93 32.29 -4.30
C ASN A 114 -10.13 31.80 -5.74
N LEU A 115 -11.31 31.89 -6.32
CA LEU A 115 -11.52 31.56 -7.74
C LEU A 115 -10.83 32.59 -8.64
N PRO A 116 -10.25 32.18 -9.79
CA PRO A 116 -9.77 33.11 -10.81
C PRO A 116 -10.86 34.13 -11.24
N GLU A 117 -10.44 35.34 -11.65
CA GLU A 117 -11.37 36.41 -12.00
C GLU A 117 -12.37 36.03 -13.10
N ASP A 118 -11.92 35.25 -14.08
CA ASP A 118 -12.71 34.81 -15.24
C ASP A 118 -13.53 33.53 -14.98
N SER A 119 -13.56 33.01 -13.77
CA SER A 119 -14.26 31.75 -13.44
C SER A 119 -15.79 31.94 -13.53
N VAL A 120 -16.46 31.02 -14.22
CA VAL A 120 -17.93 30.91 -14.18
C VAL A 120 -18.32 30.37 -12.80
N ILE A 121 -19.09 31.16 -12.07
CA ILE A 121 -19.61 30.79 -10.75
C ILE A 121 -21.04 30.28 -10.91
N SER A 122 -21.30 29.07 -10.46
CA SER A 122 -22.62 28.46 -10.48
C SER A 122 -23.05 27.96 -9.12
N ARG A 123 -24.36 27.92 -8.93
CA ARG A 123 -24.99 27.27 -7.78
C ARG A 123 -26.01 26.25 -8.28
N TYR A 124 -26.21 25.23 -7.47
CA TYR A 124 -27.26 24.24 -7.70
C TYR A 124 -28.26 24.26 -6.56
N THR A 125 -29.53 24.21 -6.92
CA THR A 125 -30.66 24.21 -5.98
C THR A 125 -31.48 22.95 -6.18
N GLN A 126 -31.78 22.23 -5.10
CA GLN A 126 -32.80 21.19 -5.04
C GLN A 126 -33.63 21.41 -3.75
N ASP A 127 -34.94 21.18 -3.83
CA ASP A 127 -35.90 21.44 -2.75
C ASP A 127 -35.62 22.77 -2.01
N THR A 128 -35.19 22.69 -0.76
CA THR A 128 -34.88 23.86 0.10
C THR A 128 -33.39 24.18 0.16
N PHE A 129 -32.55 23.39 -0.47
CA PHE A 129 -31.09 23.49 -0.37
C PHE A 129 -30.47 24.12 -1.61
N THR A 130 -29.51 25.01 -1.38
CA THR A 130 -28.70 25.62 -2.45
C THR A 130 -27.22 25.58 -2.06
N ASP A 131 -26.37 25.12 -2.98
CA ASP A 131 -24.93 25.09 -2.78
C ASP A 131 -24.14 25.71 -3.93
N LEU A 132 -22.92 26.19 -3.59
CA LEU A 132 -21.90 26.61 -4.56
C LEU A 132 -21.30 25.36 -5.20
N CYS A 133 -21.54 25.16 -6.48
CA CYS A 133 -21.16 23.93 -7.14
C CYS A 133 -21.00 24.09 -8.65
N ARG A 134 -20.05 23.37 -9.26
CA ARG A 134 -19.88 23.31 -10.72
C ARG A 134 -20.77 22.26 -11.38
N GLY A 135 -21.19 21.24 -10.64
CA GLY A 135 -21.84 20.06 -11.18
C GLY A 135 -20.85 19.05 -11.81
N PRO A 136 -21.30 18.10 -12.62
CA PRO A 136 -22.70 17.84 -12.92
C PRO A 136 -23.51 17.21 -11.78
N HIS A 137 -24.83 17.25 -11.90
CA HIS A 137 -25.77 16.54 -11.03
C HIS A 137 -26.74 15.71 -11.86
N VAL A 138 -27.38 14.73 -11.22
CA VAL A 138 -28.50 13.99 -11.80
C VAL A 138 -29.70 14.96 -12.03
N ALA A 139 -30.68 14.57 -12.87
CA ALA A 139 -31.78 15.47 -13.21
C ALA A 139 -32.66 15.80 -11.99
N ASP A 140 -32.91 14.84 -11.12
CA ASP A 140 -33.65 15.00 -9.87
C ASP A 140 -33.18 14.03 -8.79
N THR A 141 -33.59 14.26 -7.54
CA THR A 141 -33.12 13.48 -6.38
C THR A 141 -33.53 12.00 -6.43
N SER A 142 -34.56 11.60 -7.19
CA SER A 142 -34.99 10.21 -7.33
C SER A 142 -33.98 9.34 -8.10
N GLN A 143 -33.10 9.98 -8.89
CA GLN A 143 -32.06 9.30 -9.65
C GLN A 143 -30.80 8.98 -8.80
N ILE A 144 -30.79 9.42 -7.55
CA ILE A 144 -29.78 8.97 -6.58
C ILE A 144 -30.11 7.53 -6.21
N GLY A 145 -29.16 6.64 -6.48
CA GLY A 145 -29.32 5.19 -6.22
C GLY A 145 -29.41 4.85 -4.73
N ASN A 146 -29.12 3.60 -4.41
CA ASN A 146 -29.10 3.16 -3.03
C ASN A 146 -27.82 3.66 -2.35
N PHE A 147 -27.96 4.24 -1.17
CA PHE A 147 -26.85 4.87 -0.44
C PHE A 147 -26.78 4.39 1.00
N LYS A 148 -25.60 4.59 1.61
CA LYS A 148 -25.31 4.34 3.02
C LYS A 148 -24.34 5.38 3.54
N LEU A 149 -24.60 5.95 4.72
CA LEU A 149 -23.59 6.72 5.46
C LEU A 149 -22.67 5.76 6.22
N LEU A 150 -21.37 6.00 6.11
CA LEU A 150 -20.35 5.04 6.57
C LEU A 150 -19.75 5.40 7.94
N ASN A 151 -19.24 6.63 8.05
CA ASN A 151 -18.57 7.11 9.27
C ASN A 151 -18.40 8.63 9.26
N VAL A 152 -17.99 9.16 10.42
CA VAL A 152 -17.57 10.55 10.59
C VAL A 152 -16.10 10.58 10.95
N ALA A 153 -15.36 11.54 10.37
CA ALA A 153 -13.96 11.80 10.71
C ALA A 153 -13.72 13.31 10.90
N GLY A 154 -12.71 13.67 11.69
CA GLY A 154 -12.20 15.04 11.73
C GLY A 154 -11.37 15.34 10.48
N ALA A 155 -11.57 16.50 9.87
CA ALA A 155 -10.79 16.98 8.73
C ALA A 155 -10.45 18.45 8.92
N TYR A 156 -9.16 18.81 8.93
CA TYR A 156 -8.76 20.21 8.97
C TYR A 156 -9.09 20.90 7.64
N TRP A 157 -9.66 22.10 7.71
CA TRP A 157 -9.96 22.88 6.52
C TRP A 157 -8.72 23.04 5.63
N ARG A 158 -8.81 22.62 4.38
CA ARG A 158 -7.71 22.58 3.40
C ARG A 158 -6.46 21.79 3.89
N GLY A 159 -6.64 20.82 4.76
CA GLY A 159 -5.53 19.99 5.25
C GLY A 159 -4.53 20.72 6.16
N ASP A 160 -4.83 21.94 6.59
CA ASP A 160 -3.95 22.74 7.44
C ASP A 160 -4.33 22.57 8.92
N GLU A 161 -3.47 21.92 9.72
CA GLU A 161 -3.66 21.68 11.15
C GLU A 161 -3.86 22.95 11.99
N LYS A 162 -3.53 24.12 11.46
CA LYS A 162 -3.74 25.43 12.10
C LYS A 162 -5.12 26.02 11.85
N ARG A 163 -5.92 25.40 11.00
CA ARG A 163 -7.26 25.82 10.61
C ARG A 163 -8.33 25.02 11.37
N PRO A 164 -9.61 25.46 11.34
CA PRO A 164 -10.69 24.76 12.00
C PRO A 164 -10.77 23.27 11.60
N MET A 165 -11.00 22.41 12.59
CA MET A 165 -11.29 21.01 12.36
C MET A 165 -12.78 20.84 12.12
N LEU A 166 -13.13 20.41 10.91
CA LEU A 166 -14.48 20.13 10.45
C LEU A 166 -14.83 18.67 10.70
N GLN A 167 -16.12 18.37 10.68
CA GLN A 167 -16.61 16.99 10.69
C GLN A 167 -16.93 16.57 9.26
N ARG A 168 -16.22 15.57 8.77
CA ARG A 168 -16.40 14.95 7.45
C ARG A 168 -17.29 13.73 7.58
N ILE A 169 -18.47 13.76 6.97
CA ILE A 169 -19.35 12.60 6.86
C ILE A 169 -19.04 11.89 5.55
N TYR A 170 -18.67 10.60 5.62
CA TYR A 170 -18.49 9.74 4.46
C TYR A 170 -19.76 8.96 4.16
N GLY A 171 -20.11 8.89 2.89
CA GLY A 171 -21.19 8.06 2.38
C GLY A 171 -20.79 7.33 1.10
N THR A 172 -21.61 6.35 0.72
CA THR A 172 -21.48 5.65 -0.57
C THR A 172 -22.84 5.61 -1.26
N SER A 173 -22.85 5.56 -2.60
CA SER A 173 -24.08 5.41 -3.38
C SER A 173 -23.83 4.55 -4.62
N TRP A 174 -24.77 3.63 -4.91
CA TRP A 174 -24.69 2.63 -5.94
C TRP A 174 -26.01 2.55 -6.71
N ARG A 175 -25.97 2.07 -7.96
CA ARG A 175 -27.14 2.06 -8.88
C ARG A 175 -28.33 1.27 -8.31
N ASN A 176 -28.03 0.21 -7.57
CA ASN A 176 -29.03 -0.69 -7.02
C ASN A 176 -28.57 -1.27 -5.67
N GLU A 177 -29.49 -1.96 -4.99
CA GLU A 177 -29.27 -2.55 -3.67
C GLU A 177 -28.18 -3.62 -3.68
N GLN A 178 -28.14 -4.47 -4.72
CA GLN A 178 -27.14 -5.53 -4.83
C GLN A 178 -25.71 -5.00 -4.94
N GLU A 179 -25.49 -3.90 -5.67
CA GLU A 179 -24.18 -3.25 -5.76
C GLU A 179 -23.79 -2.65 -4.40
N LEU A 180 -24.74 -2.00 -3.72
CA LEU A 180 -24.51 -1.45 -2.37
C LEU A 180 -24.18 -2.55 -1.36
N GLU A 181 -24.96 -3.63 -1.30
CA GLU A 181 -24.71 -4.77 -0.41
C GLU A 181 -23.33 -5.39 -0.66
N ARG A 182 -22.98 -5.66 -1.91
CA ARG A 182 -21.65 -6.17 -2.28
C ARG A 182 -20.53 -5.26 -1.79
N TYR A 183 -20.68 -3.96 -1.97
CA TYR A 183 -19.68 -2.99 -1.50
C TYR A 183 -19.57 -2.97 0.04
N LEU A 184 -20.70 -3.03 0.75
CA LEU A 184 -20.70 -3.09 2.22
C LEU A 184 -20.06 -4.38 2.74
N GLU A 185 -20.30 -5.51 2.07
CA GLU A 185 -19.63 -6.78 2.37
C GLU A 185 -18.10 -6.68 2.14
N GLN A 186 -17.68 -6.06 1.04
CA GLN A 186 -16.26 -5.80 0.80
C GLN A 186 -15.63 -4.92 1.88
N LEU A 187 -16.33 -3.86 2.32
CA LEU A 187 -15.85 -2.99 3.40
C LEU A 187 -15.71 -3.74 4.74
N GLU A 188 -16.67 -4.59 5.06
CA GLU A 188 -16.61 -5.39 6.30
C GLU A 188 -15.50 -6.42 6.24
N GLU A 189 -15.30 -7.08 5.08
CA GLU A 189 -14.18 -7.98 4.87
C GLU A 189 -12.84 -7.23 4.96
N ALA A 190 -12.73 -6.01 4.40
CA ALA A 190 -11.55 -5.16 4.54
C ALA A 190 -11.26 -4.82 6.00
N ARG A 191 -12.27 -4.47 6.79
CA ARG A 191 -12.13 -4.21 8.24
C ARG A 191 -11.69 -5.47 9.00
N ARG A 192 -12.22 -6.62 8.62
CA ARG A 192 -11.87 -7.90 9.23
C ARG A 192 -10.42 -8.28 8.96
N ARG A 193 -9.92 -7.99 7.74
CA ARG A 193 -8.55 -8.30 7.29
C ARG A 193 -7.53 -7.23 7.61
N ASP A 194 -7.92 -6.07 8.13
CA ASP A 194 -7.02 -4.95 8.42
C ASP A 194 -5.75 -5.42 9.17
N HIS A 195 -4.60 -5.19 8.56
CA HIS A 195 -3.30 -5.64 9.09
C HIS A 195 -2.99 -5.06 10.48
N ARG A 196 -3.53 -3.88 10.82
CA ARG A 196 -3.35 -3.26 12.15
C ARG A 196 -4.09 -4.04 13.23
N LYS A 197 -5.28 -4.56 12.90
CA LYS A 197 -6.09 -5.41 13.78
C LYS A 197 -5.46 -6.79 13.87
N LEU A 198 -5.27 -7.48 12.74
CA LEU A 198 -4.70 -8.82 12.69
C LEU A 198 -3.28 -8.87 13.24
N GLY A 199 -2.46 -7.87 12.94
CA GLY A 199 -1.09 -7.77 13.46
C GLY A 199 -1.04 -7.74 14.98
N ARG A 200 -1.99 -7.04 15.63
CA ARG A 200 -2.14 -7.01 17.09
C ARG A 200 -2.68 -8.33 17.64
N GLU A 201 -3.73 -8.89 17.02
CA GLU A 201 -4.38 -10.14 17.46
C GLU A 201 -3.43 -11.34 17.34
N LEU A 202 -2.62 -11.39 16.29
CA LEU A 202 -1.60 -12.41 16.06
C LEU A 202 -0.27 -12.13 16.77
N GLY A 203 -0.14 -10.94 17.38
CA GLY A 203 1.06 -10.52 18.09
C GLY A 203 2.28 -10.37 17.16
N LEU A 204 2.13 -9.72 15.99
CA LEU A 204 3.19 -9.57 15.01
C LEU A 204 3.97 -8.27 15.18
N PHE A 205 3.31 -7.16 15.42
CA PHE A 205 3.96 -5.84 15.57
C PHE A 205 3.13 -4.89 16.41
N TYR A 206 3.80 -3.84 16.89
CA TYR A 206 3.22 -2.74 17.64
C TYR A 206 3.79 -1.40 17.18
N PHE A 207 3.08 -0.32 17.49
CA PHE A 207 3.56 1.05 17.44
C PHE A 207 3.52 1.61 18.87
N SER A 208 4.49 2.46 19.23
CA SER A 208 4.58 3.11 20.54
C SER A 208 4.92 4.57 20.36
N ASP A 209 4.28 5.44 21.14
CA ASP A 209 4.58 6.87 21.17
C ASP A 209 5.99 7.13 21.70
N ASP A 210 6.50 6.27 22.60
CA ASP A 210 7.87 6.36 23.13
C ASP A 210 8.95 6.15 22.07
N VAL A 211 8.66 5.31 21.06
CA VAL A 211 9.57 5.09 19.91
C VAL A 211 9.34 6.14 18.83
N GLY A 212 8.11 6.56 18.68
CA GLY A 212 7.67 7.58 17.75
C GLY A 212 6.72 7.07 16.67
N PRO A 213 5.87 7.96 16.13
CA PRO A 213 4.87 7.59 15.13
C PRO A 213 5.50 7.12 13.81
N GLY A 214 4.95 6.07 13.24
CA GLY A 214 5.42 5.51 11.97
C GLY A 214 6.71 4.70 12.06
N ILE A 215 7.12 4.27 13.26
CA ILE A 215 8.26 3.39 13.49
C ILE A 215 7.74 2.07 14.09
N PRO A 216 7.64 0.98 13.30
CA PRO A 216 7.09 -0.29 13.76
C PRO A 216 8.07 -1.04 14.68
N LEU A 217 7.51 -1.73 15.67
CA LEU A 217 8.22 -2.65 16.57
C LEU A 217 7.73 -4.06 16.25
N PHE A 218 8.58 -4.89 15.67
CA PHE A 218 8.27 -6.29 15.38
C PHE A 218 8.53 -7.19 16.59
N THR A 219 7.58 -8.07 16.89
CA THR A 219 7.73 -9.12 17.90
C THR A 219 8.60 -10.27 17.34
N PRO A 220 8.96 -11.28 18.15
CA PRO A 220 9.63 -12.48 17.63
C PRO A 220 8.85 -13.17 16.48
N LYS A 221 7.49 -13.22 16.55
CA LYS A 221 6.65 -13.79 15.48
C LYS A 221 6.65 -12.90 14.23
N GLY A 222 6.54 -11.59 14.43
CA GLY A 222 6.58 -10.63 13.32
C GLY A 222 7.93 -10.57 12.64
N GLU A 223 9.02 -10.60 13.40
CA GLU A 223 10.37 -10.65 12.84
C GLU A 223 10.65 -11.98 12.11
N MET A 224 10.14 -13.12 12.61
CA MET A 224 10.23 -14.37 11.90
C MET A 224 9.54 -14.30 10.53
N LEU A 225 8.33 -13.74 10.46
CA LEU A 225 7.60 -13.56 9.20
C LEU A 225 8.37 -12.64 8.24
N ARG A 226 8.90 -11.52 8.75
CA ARG A 226 9.73 -10.58 8.00
C ARG A 226 11.00 -11.26 7.48
N TYR A 227 11.70 -11.99 8.33
CA TYR A 227 12.91 -12.73 7.97
C TYR A 227 12.65 -13.74 6.85
N LEU A 228 11.60 -14.56 6.97
CA LEU A 228 11.26 -15.57 5.96
C LEU A 228 10.91 -14.94 4.61
N MET A 229 10.20 -13.82 4.64
CA MET A 229 9.86 -13.07 3.44
C MET A 229 11.10 -12.51 2.75
N GLU A 230 11.97 -11.81 3.49
CA GLU A 230 13.22 -11.24 2.96
C GLU A 230 14.19 -12.33 2.49
N GLN A 231 14.31 -13.43 3.24
CA GLN A 231 15.19 -14.54 2.89
C GLN A 231 14.79 -15.19 1.57
N TYR A 232 13.49 -15.42 1.36
CA TYR A 232 13.01 -15.95 0.09
C TYR A 232 13.39 -15.04 -1.10
N VAL A 233 13.18 -13.74 -0.97
CA VAL A 233 13.54 -12.79 -2.04
C VAL A 233 15.06 -12.75 -2.26
N ARG A 234 15.88 -12.82 -1.19
CA ARG A 234 17.35 -12.92 -1.28
C ARG A 234 17.80 -14.19 -2.02
N ASP A 235 17.16 -15.32 -1.74
CA ASP A 235 17.45 -16.59 -2.42
C ASP A 235 17.13 -16.52 -3.91
N VAL A 236 16.00 -15.89 -4.28
CA VAL A 236 15.67 -15.66 -5.69
C VAL A 236 16.70 -14.72 -6.32
N GLN A 237 17.00 -13.59 -5.71
CA GLN A 237 18.00 -12.63 -6.21
C GLN A 237 19.36 -13.29 -6.45
N ALA A 238 19.81 -14.14 -5.53
CA ALA A 238 21.09 -14.88 -5.69
C ALA A 238 21.08 -15.78 -6.94
N ARG A 239 19.97 -16.48 -7.22
CA ARG A 239 19.81 -17.30 -8.43
C ARG A 239 19.82 -16.46 -9.73
N TYR A 240 19.35 -15.23 -9.66
CA TYR A 240 19.38 -14.27 -10.78
C TYR A 240 20.71 -13.49 -10.88
N GLY A 241 21.72 -13.84 -10.05
CA GLY A 241 23.06 -13.28 -10.12
C GLY A 241 23.25 -11.93 -9.44
N TYR A 242 22.38 -11.55 -8.49
CA TYR A 242 22.57 -10.36 -7.69
C TYR A 242 23.60 -10.60 -6.59
N GLN A 243 24.40 -9.59 -6.32
CA GLN A 243 25.36 -9.53 -5.24
C GLN A 243 24.84 -8.64 -4.12
N HIS A 244 24.68 -9.20 -2.91
CA HIS A 244 24.19 -8.43 -1.79
C HIS A 244 25.29 -7.53 -1.23
N VAL A 245 24.93 -6.25 -1.06
CA VAL A 245 25.78 -5.23 -0.46
C VAL A 245 25.11 -4.65 0.78
N TRP A 246 25.84 -3.84 1.53
CA TRP A 246 25.30 -3.11 2.68
C TRP A 246 25.86 -1.69 2.72
N THR A 247 25.00 -0.71 2.97
CA THR A 247 25.36 0.70 3.06
C THR A 247 24.86 1.32 4.37
N GLY A 248 25.61 2.28 4.90
CA GLY A 248 25.28 2.93 6.18
C GLY A 248 23.98 3.73 6.14
N HIS A 249 23.38 3.93 7.31
CA HIS A 249 22.13 4.69 7.47
C HIS A 249 22.34 6.20 7.39
N LEU A 250 23.52 6.66 7.77
CA LEU A 250 23.94 8.08 7.77
C LEU A 250 24.77 8.36 6.54
N VAL A 251 24.42 9.40 5.82
CA VAL A 251 25.09 9.81 4.59
C VAL A 251 25.33 11.32 4.64
N ARG A 252 26.46 11.79 4.11
CA ARG A 252 26.72 13.23 3.98
C ARG A 252 25.69 13.88 3.06
N GLU A 253 25.10 14.98 3.49
CA GLU A 253 24.12 15.76 2.70
C GLU A 253 24.67 16.14 1.31
N SER A 254 25.97 16.40 1.20
CA SER A 254 26.62 16.73 -0.06
C SER A 254 26.41 15.67 -1.16
N LEU A 255 26.28 14.38 -0.81
CA LEU A 255 25.98 13.32 -1.76
C LEU A 255 24.58 13.48 -2.36
N TYR A 256 23.58 13.82 -1.54
CA TYR A 256 22.22 14.06 -2.01
C TYR A 256 22.08 15.36 -2.81
N ARG A 257 22.90 16.37 -2.51
CA ARG A 257 22.98 17.59 -3.37
C ARG A 257 23.58 17.28 -4.72
N LYS A 258 24.69 16.52 -4.77
CA LYS A 258 25.35 16.10 -6.01
C LYS A 258 24.42 15.27 -6.91
N SER A 259 23.67 14.34 -6.34
CA SER A 259 22.72 13.49 -7.06
C SER A 259 21.39 14.20 -7.43
N GLY A 260 21.10 15.38 -6.87
CA GLY A 260 19.83 16.10 -7.08
C GLY A 260 18.66 15.61 -6.23
N HIS A 261 18.87 14.62 -5.37
CA HIS A 261 17.82 14.16 -4.47
C HIS A 261 17.42 15.23 -3.45
N TYR A 262 18.35 16.09 -3.04
CA TYR A 262 18.05 17.16 -2.10
C TYR A 262 16.97 18.11 -2.63
N ASP A 263 17.01 18.45 -3.92
CA ASP A 263 16.07 19.39 -4.54
C ASP A 263 14.65 18.81 -4.68
N ASN A 264 14.54 17.48 -4.73
CA ASN A 264 13.27 16.77 -4.97
C ASN A 264 12.68 16.12 -3.71
N TYR A 265 13.49 15.82 -2.70
CA TYR A 265 13.08 15.06 -1.49
C TYR A 265 13.38 15.81 -0.18
N ALA A 266 13.79 17.10 -0.22
CA ALA A 266 14.12 17.84 1.02
C ALA A 266 12.98 17.83 2.04
N ASP A 267 11.73 17.92 1.58
CA ASP A 267 10.52 17.98 2.42
C ASP A 267 10.24 16.67 3.19
N VAL A 268 10.76 15.54 2.68
CA VAL A 268 10.61 14.21 3.32
C VAL A 268 11.89 13.70 3.96
N MET A 269 12.94 14.52 4.01
CA MET A 269 14.16 14.18 4.75
C MET A 269 14.02 14.54 6.22
N PHE A 270 14.48 13.65 7.11
CA PHE A 270 14.66 14.01 8.52
C PHE A 270 15.61 15.20 8.69
N PRO A 271 15.48 15.99 9.78
CA PRO A 271 16.38 17.11 10.06
C PRO A 271 17.85 16.68 10.00
N PRO A 272 18.77 17.59 9.60
CA PRO A 272 20.18 17.26 9.53
C PRO A 272 20.81 17.04 10.89
N MET A 273 21.81 16.17 10.92
CA MET A 273 22.75 16.02 12.04
C MET A 273 24.04 16.76 11.70
N VAL A 274 24.42 17.72 12.54
CA VAL A 274 25.60 18.56 12.31
C VAL A 274 26.73 18.13 13.25
N ASP A 275 27.91 17.85 12.65
CA ASP A 275 29.14 17.52 13.38
C ASP A 275 30.28 18.40 12.83
N GLY A 276 30.56 19.48 13.53
CA GLY A 276 31.48 20.51 13.03
C GLY A 276 31.00 21.12 11.72
N GLU A 277 31.80 20.99 10.66
CA GLU A 277 31.44 21.43 9.30
C GLU A 277 30.69 20.34 8.51
N ALA A 278 30.62 19.12 9.02
CA ALA A 278 29.97 18.00 8.34
C ALA A 278 28.46 17.96 8.64
N VAL A 279 27.66 17.83 7.59
CA VAL A 279 26.21 17.68 7.67
C VAL A 279 25.82 16.29 7.20
N TYR A 280 25.15 15.53 8.05
CA TYR A 280 24.66 14.20 7.76
C TYR A 280 23.13 14.17 7.73
N ARG A 281 22.58 13.23 6.96
CA ARG A 281 21.18 12.90 6.88
C ARG A 281 20.97 11.41 7.11
N LEU A 282 19.85 11.03 7.70
CA LEU A 282 19.30 9.69 7.52
C LEU A 282 18.94 9.51 6.04
N LYS A 283 19.37 8.41 5.42
CA LYS A 283 19.18 8.19 3.98
C LYS A 283 17.70 8.03 3.61
N PRO A 284 17.12 8.87 2.74
CA PRO A 284 15.76 8.71 2.22
C PRO A 284 15.71 7.78 1.01
N MET A 285 16.85 7.61 0.33
CA MET A 285 17.07 6.81 -0.88
C MET A 285 18.46 6.17 -0.84
N ASN A 286 18.60 5.03 -1.49
CA ASN A 286 19.83 4.22 -1.43
C ASN A 286 20.72 4.35 -2.67
N CYS A 287 20.15 4.71 -3.83
CA CYS A 287 20.84 4.76 -5.12
C CYS A 287 22.17 5.55 -5.11
N PRO A 288 22.31 6.74 -4.47
CA PRO A 288 23.59 7.43 -4.44
C PRO A 288 24.70 6.64 -3.72
N SER A 289 24.34 5.87 -2.69
CA SER A 289 25.29 5.04 -1.94
C SER A 289 25.79 3.86 -2.78
N HIS A 290 24.90 3.20 -3.55
CA HIS A 290 25.32 2.11 -4.46
C HIS A 290 26.20 2.62 -5.61
N MET A 291 25.88 3.79 -6.17
CA MET A 291 26.73 4.41 -7.18
C MET A 291 28.11 4.83 -6.63
N THR A 292 28.14 5.32 -5.40
CA THR A 292 29.40 5.61 -4.71
C THR A 292 30.20 4.32 -4.49
N LEU A 293 29.56 3.23 -4.06
CA LEU A 293 30.20 1.93 -3.89
C LEU A 293 30.78 1.43 -5.22
N TYR A 294 30.02 1.52 -6.32
CA TYR A 294 30.49 1.19 -7.66
C TYR A 294 31.80 1.93 -7.99
N ASN A 295 31.84 3.25 -7.76
CA ASN A 295 33.04 4.06 -8.02
C ASN A 295 34.23 3.68 -7.13
N GLU A 296 34.01 3.40 -5.85
CA GLU A 296 35.06 3.04 -4.89
C GLU A 296 35.63 1.62 -5.12
N MET A 297 34.92 0.74 -5.82
CA MET A 297 35.41 -0.58 -6.20
C MET A 297 36.52 -0.54 -7.26
N GLY A 298 36.74 0.62 -7.90
CA GLY A 298 37.83 0.86 -8.84
C GLY A 298 37.38 0.99 -10.28
N VAL A 299 38.33 0.74 -11.21
CA VAL A 299 38.05 0.87 -12.65
C VAL A 299 37.34 -0.37 -13.16
N HIS A 300 36.20 -0.17 -13.78
CA HIS A 300 35.40 -1.23 -14.40
C HIS A 300 35.61 -1.27 -15.91
N SER A 301 35.46 -2.45 -16.50
CA SER A 301 35.44 -2.64 -17.95
C SER A 301 34.04 -3.13 -18.39
N TYR A 302 33.76 -3.04 -19.70
CA TYR A 302 32.51 -3.58 -20.26
C TYR A 302 32.31 -5.08 -19.97
N ARG A 303 33.38 -5.83 -19.62
CA ARG A 303 33.33 -7.26 -19.28
C ARG A 303 32.85 -7.51 -17.86
N ASP A 304 32.92 -6.49 -16.99
CA ASP A 304 32.44 -6.56 -15.61
C ASP A 304 30.93 -6.29 -15.54
N LEU A 305 30.38 -5.72 -16.62
CA LEU A 305 28.95 -5.42 -16.74
C LEU A 305 28.17 -6.58 -17.38
N PRO A 306 26.93 -6.84 -16.96
CA PRO A 306 26.15 -6.10 -15.98
C PRO A 306 26.56 -6.44 -14.54
N MET A 307 26.68 -5.41 -13.68
CA MET A 307 26.92 -5.55 -12.26
C MET A 307 25.63 -5.28 -11.49
N ARG A 308 25.18 -6.24 -10.66
CA ARG A 308 23.88 -6.20 -10.01
C ARG A 308 24.03 -6.18 -8.50
N PHE A 309 23.78 -5.03 -7.88
CA PHE A 309 23.76 -4.88 -6.42
C PHE A 309 22.33 -5.02 -5.90
N ALA A 310 22.18 -5.68 -4.75
CA ALA A 310 20.93 -5.83 -4.03
C ALA A 310 21.13 -5.53 -2.54
N GLU A 311 20.20 -4.82 -1.93
CA GLU A 311 20.20 -4.51 -0.51
C GLU A 311 18.77 -4.43 0.02
N PHE A 312 18.47 -5.13 1.11
CA PHE A 312 17.34 -4.76 1.95
C PHE A 312 17.76 -3.56 2.79
N ALA A 313 17.55 -2.37 2.22
CA ALA A 313 18.07 -1.12 2.75
C ALA A 313 17.06 -0.42 3.66
N THR A 314 17.47 -0.09 4.89
CA THR A 314 16.62 0.75 5.75
C THR A 314 16.72 2.20 5.30
N LEU A 315 15.58 2.79 4.99
CA LEU A 315 15.39 4.16 4.54
C LEU A 315 14.50 4.93 5.53
N TYR A 316 14.64 6.24 5.53
CA TYR A 316 13.95 7.11 6.48
C TYR A 316 13.27 8.27 5.76
N ARG A 317 11.95 8.39 5.92
CA ARG A 317 11.17 9.47 5.31
C ARG A 317 10.34 10.17 6.37
N TYR A 318 10.50 11.48 6.46
CA TYR A 318 9.75 12.31 7.40
C TYR A 318 8.33 12.54 6.88
N GLU A 319 7.54 11.46 6.92
CA GLU A 319 6.12 11.52 6.56
C GLU A 319 5.34 12.35 7.56
N ILE A 320 4.38 13.15 7.10
CA ILE A 320 3.48 13.91 7.97
C ILE A 320 2.61 12.96 8.79
N SER A 321 2.30 13.32 10.04
CA SER A 321 1.58 12.42 10.97
C SER A 321 0.23 11.97 10.44
N GLY A 322 -0.52 12.83 9.75
CA GLY A 322 -1.82 12.50 9.16
C GLY A 322 -1.77 11.53 7.98
N ALA A 323 -0.58 11.30 7.40
CA ALA A 323 -0.42 10.36 6.30
C ALA A 323 -0.01 8.95 6.75
N LEU A 324 0.37 8.77 8.03
CA LEU A 324 0.81 7.47 8.55
C LEU A 324 -0.35 6.46 8.59
N SER A 325 -0.09 5.22 8.16
CA SER A 325 -1.12 4.19 8.10
C SER A 325 -0.54 2.79 8.36
N GLY A 326 -0.53 2.37 9.63
CA GLY A 326 -0.01 1.06 10.01
C GLY A 326 1.35 0.76 9.36
N LEU A 327 1.51 -0.42 8.78
CA LEU A 327 2.71 -0.81 8.03
C LEU A 327 2.75 -0.26 6.59
N THR A 328 1.62 0.21 6.05
CA THR A 328 1.56 0.64 4.63
C THR A 328 2.22 1.99 4.39
N ARG A 329 2.31 2.85 5.41
CA ARG A 329 3.01 4.13 5.34
C ARG A 329 3.70 4.45 6.66
N VAL A 330 5.00 4.27 6.68
CA VAL A 330 5.89 4.35 7.85
C VAL A 330 6.99 5.40 7.65
N ARG A 331 7.66 5.81 8.72
CA ARG A 331 8.81 6.74 8.68
C ARG A 331 10.15 6.03 8.57
N ALA A 332 10.25 4.81 9.07
CA ALA A 332 11.39 3.93 8.89
C ALA A 332 10.93 2.69 8.10
N LEU A 333 11.47 2.47 6.94
CA LEU A 333 11.10 1.39 6.03
C LEU A 333 12.34 0.63 5.55
N THR A 334 12.18 -0.65 5.29
CA THR A 334 13.18 -1.48 4.63
C THR A 334 12.79 -1.69 3.18
N GLN A 335 13.61 -1.22 2.25
CA GLN A 335 13.34 -1.38 0.83
C GLN A 335 14.14 -2.53 0.24
N ASP A 336 13.49 -3.38 -0.56
CA ASP A 336 14.12 -4.33 -1.45
C ASP A 336 14.69 -3.56 -2.67
N ASP A 337 15.86 -2.98 -2.47
CA ASP A 337 16.45 -2.02 -3.40
C ASP A 337 17.61 -2.62 -4.18
N CYS A 338 17.53 -2.58 -5.50
CA CYS A 338 18.53 -3.14 -6.39
C CYS A 338 18.93 -2.15 -7.48
N HIS A 339 20.22 -2.17 -7.81
CA HIS A 339 20.81 -1.31 -8.85
C HIS A 339 21.66 -2.17 -9.78
N ILE A 340 21.34 -2.11 -11.07
CA ILE A 340 22.04 -2.83 -12.14
C ILE A 340 22.77 -1.84 -13.01
N PHE A 341 24.11 -1.90 -12.97
CA PHE A 341 24.96 -1.12 -13.85
C PHE A 341 25.18 -1.94 -15.12
N CYS A 342 24.76 -1.42 -16.27
CA CYS A 342 24.84 -2.11 -17.55
C CYS A 342 25.19 -1.17 -18.71
N THR A 343 25.52 -1.74 -19.84
CA THR A 343 25.65 -0.99 -21.11
C THR A 343 24.26 -0.75 -21.71
N GLU A 344 24.13 0.21 -22.64
CA GLU A 344 22.87 0.43 -23.38
C GLU A 344 22.39 -0.85 -24.08
N ALA A 345 23.28 -1.65 -24.63
CA ALA A 345 22.96 -2.89 -25.33
C ALA A 345 22.41 -4.02 -24.40
N GLN A 346 22.68 -3.92 -23.10
CA GLN A 346 22.22 -4.91 -22.11
C GLN A 346 20.87 -4.57 -21.47
N ILE A 347 20.31 -3.38 -21.74
CA ILE A 347 19.06 -2.91 -21.08
C ILE A 347 17.94 -3.93 -21.26
N GLN A 348 17.66 -4.35 -22.50
CA GLN A 348 16.55 -5.25 -22.79
C GLN A 348 16.68 -6.60 -22.06
N GLU A 349 17.87 -7.22 -22.08
CA GLU A 349 18.11 -8.47 -21.37
C GLU A 349 17.93 -8.33 -19.86
N GLU A 350 18.51 -7.27 -19.27
CA GLU A 350 18.42 -7.04 -17.82
C GLU A 350 17.01 -6.67 -17.38
N PHE A 351 16.27 -5.94 -18.21
CA PHE A 351 14.87 -5.62 -17.96
C PHE A 351 14.01 -6.91 -17.97
N SER A 352 14.16 -7.75 -18.98
CA SER A 352 13.47 -9.05 -19.08
C SER A 352 13.78 -9.95 -17.88
N ARG A 353 15.04 -10.00 -17.43
CA ARG A 353 15.43 -10.72 -16.20
C ARG A 353 14.72 -10.18 -14.96
N CYS A 354 14.57 -8.86 -14.86
CA CYS A 354 13.82 -8.23 -13.76
C CYS A 354 12.34 -8.60 -13.81
N LEU A 355 11.72 -8.62 -14.99
CA LEU A 355 10.32 -9.05 -15.19
C LEU A 355 10.10 -10.48 -14.70
N HIS A 356 10.95 -11.43 -15.14
CA HIS A 356 10.84 -12.83 -14.74
C HIS A 356 11.01 -13.00 -13.23
N LEU A 357 11.98 -12.30 -12.62
CA LEU A 357 12.19 -12.33 -11.17
C LEU A 357 10.96 -11.80 -10.42
N ILE A 358 10.38 -10.68 -10.86
CA ILE A 358 9.18 -10.09 -10.26
C ILE A 358 8.01 -11.07 -10.35
N ALA A 359 7.78 -11.65 -11.54
CA ALA A 359 6.70 -12.61 -11.77
C ALA A 359 6.84 -13.85 -10.88
N GLU A 360 8.07 -14.41 -10.75
CA GLU A 360 8.36 -15.55 -9.87
C GLU A 360 8.02 -15.22 -8.41
N VAL A 361 8.48 -14.08 -7.93
CA VAL A 361 8.26 -13.69 -6.53
C VAL A 361 6.78 -13.43 -6.25
N LEU A 362 6.10 -12.63 -7.07
CA LEU A 362 4.68 -12.33 -6.87
C LEU A 362 3.82 -13.59 -6.94
N THR A 363 4.09 -14.51 -7.88
CA THR A 363 3.39 -15.80 -8.00
C THR A 363 3.55 -16.64 -6.74
N THR A 364 4.75 -16.72 -6.17
CA THR A 364 4.99 -17.48 -4.95
C THR A 364 4.22 -16.94 -3.73
N TYR A 365 3.95 -15.64 -3.70
CA TYR A 365 3.10 -15.03 -2.68
C TYR A 365 1.60 -15.08 -3.01
N GLY A 366 1.21 -15.66 -4.16
CA GLY A 366 -0.18 -15.73 -4.60
C GLY A 366 -0.74 -14.42 -5.16
N LEU A 367 0.13 -13.46 -5.49
CA LEU A 367 -0.23 -12.15 -6.05
C LEU A 367 -0.11 -12.21 -7.58
N THR A 368 -0.99 -12.96 -8.24
CA THR A 368 -0.95 -13.21 -9.68
C THR A 368 -1.79 -12.23 -10.51
N ASP A 369 -2.73 -11.52 -9.88
CA ASP A 369 -3.54 -10.49 -10.53
C ASP A 369 -2.84 -9.13 -10.40
N TYR A 370 -2.09 -8.75 -11.43
CA TYR A 370 -1.44 -7.43 -11.52
C TYR A 370 -1.50 -6.89 -12.95
N ARG A 371 -1.49 -5.57 -13.06
CA ARG A 371 -1.28 -4.84 -14.31
C ARG A 371 0.04 -4.09 -14.28
N VAL A 372 0.59 -3.80 -15.46
CA VAL A 372 1.81 -3.00 -15.60
C VAL A 372 1.44 -1.60 -16.06
N GLN A 373 1.99 -0.60 -15.39
CA GLN A 373 1.83 0.80 -15.72
C GLN A 373 3.17 1.38 -16.17
N LEU A 374 3.24 1.91 -17.39
CA LEU A 374 4.38 2.68 -17.87
C LEU A 374 4.20 4.13 -17.45
N SER A 375 4.91 4.53 -16.40
CA SER A 375 4.85 5.88 -15.81
C SER A 375 5.78 6.82 -16.55
N LEU A 376 5.21 7.82 -17.22
CA LEU A 376 5.88 8.81 -18.07
C LEU A 376 5.98 10.18 -17.38
N PRO A 377 6.89 11.06 -17.82
CA PRO A 377 6.94 12.43 -17.32
C PRO A 377 5.70 13.20 -17.75
N GLY A 378 5.17 14.06 -16.87
CA GLY A 378 4.08 14.98 -17.19
C GLY A 378 4.58 16.34 -17.69
N SER A 379 3.64 17.16 -18.14
CA SER A 379 3.90 18.56 -18.51
C SER A 379 4.30 19.42 -17.30
N GLU A 380 3.81 19.07 -16.11
CA GLU A 380 4.12 19.70 -14.84
C GLU A 380 4.94 18.74 -13.97
N GLY A 381 5.94 19.27 -13.27
CA GLY A 381 6.77 18.46 -12.37
C GLY A 381 8.24 18.87 -12.35
N LYS A 382 8.95 18.37 -11.34
CA LYS A 382 10.38 18.63 -11.15
C LYS A 382 11.21 17.53 -11.83
N TYR A 383 11.14 17.42 -13.16
CA TYR A 383 11.94 16.47 -13.92
C TYR A 383 13.28 17.07 -14.34
N VAL A 384 14.33 16.26 -14.39
CA VAL A 384 15.60 16.66 -14.97
C VAL A 384 15.38 16.84 -16.48
N ARG A 385 15.69 18.02 -17.01
CA ARG A 385 15.53 18.33 -18.43
C ARG A 385 16.70 17.76 -19.24
N ASP A 386 16.45 16.67 -19.94
CA ASP A 386 17.35 16.04 -20.91
C ASP A 386 16.50 15.18 -21.85
N ASP A 387 15.86 15.85 -22.81
CA ASP A 387 14.85 15.23 -23.69
C ASP A 387 15.41 14.02 -24.46
N GLU A 388 16.69 14.03 -24.84
CA GLU A 388 17.33 12.92 -25.56
C GLU A 388 17.42 11.68 -24.66
N LYS A 389 17.89 11.84 -23.42
CA LYS A 389 17.99 10.73 -22.47
C LYS A 389 16.62 10.19 -22.06
N TRP A 390 15.65 11.09 -21.89
CA TRP A 390 14.27 10.69 -21.61
C TRP A 390 13.68 9.86 -22.75
N ALA A 391 13.85 10.30 -24.01
CA ALA A 391 13.37 9.56 -25.17
C ALA A 391 14.03 8.17 -25.27
N LYS A 392 15.35 8.07 -25.02
CA LYS A 392 16.06 6.78 -24.97
C LYS A 392 15.49 5.86 -23.87
N ALA A 393 15.28 6.38 -22.67
CA ALA A 393 14.79 5.60 -21.54
C ALA A 393 13.35 5.10 -21.78
N VAL A 394 12.45 5.97 -22.28
CA VAL A 394 11.07 5.59 -22.61
C VAL A 394 11.02 4.53 -23.70
N ASN A 395 11.82 4.70 -24.77
CA ASN A 395 11.87 3.73 -25.87
C ASN A 395 12.43 2.39 -25.38
N ALA A 396 13.49 2.37 -24.58
CA ALA A 396 14.06 1.16 -24.03
C ALA A 396 13.04 0.37 -23.18
N LEU A 397 12.24 1.08 -22.34
CA LEU A 397 11.17 0.44 -21.56
C LEU A 397 10.06 -0.13 -22.45
N ARG A 398 9.59 0.63 -23.45
CA ARG A 398 8.56 0.18 -24.38
C ARG A 398 9.01 -1.05 -25.15
N GLU A 399 10.18 -0.97 -25.78
CA GLU A 399 10.76 -2.07 -26.56
C GLU A 399 10.93 -3.35 -25.71
N SER A 400 11.32 -3.19 -24.44
CA SER A 400 11.47 -4.32 -23.52
C SER A 400 10.12 -4.94 -23.14
N LEU A 401 9.11 -4.12 -22.79
CA LEU A 401 7.76 -4.59 -22.48
C LEU A 401 7.12 -5.28 -23.69
N ASP A 402 7.24 -4.69 -24.89
CA ASP A 402 6.72 -5.24 -26.13
C ASP A 402 7.40 -6.57 -26.51
N ALA A 403 8.74 -6.66 -26.32
CA ALA A 403 9.50 -7.87 -26.59
C ALA A 403 9.11 -9.05 -25.68
N ASP A 404 8.79 -8.78 -24.43
CA ASP A 404 8.31 -9.77 -23.46
C ASP A 404 6.78 -10.01 -23.54
N GLY A 405 6.08 -9.31 -24.44
CA GLY A 405 4.63 -9.45 -24.64
C GLY A 405 3.80 -8.98 -23.46
N VAL A 406 4.32 -8.06 -22.66
CA VAL A 406 3.63 -7.52 -21.46
C VAL A 406 2.73 -6.36 -21.86
N ALA A 407 1.43 -6.51 -21.63
CA ALA A 407 0.48 -5.41 -21.79
C ALA A 407 0.69 -4.35 -20.71
N TYR A 408 0.62 -3.07 -21.07
CA TYR A 408 0.80 -1.95 -20.14
C TYR A 408 -0.08 -0.76 -20.48
N ASP A 409 -0.40 0.02 -19.46
CA ASP A 409 -1.07 1.32 -19.56
C ASP A 409 -0.03 2.43 -19.43
N ALA A 410 -0.02 3.39 -20.36
CA ALA A 410 0.88 4.54 -20.28
C ALA A 410 0.20 5.68 -19.52
N VAL A 411 0.83 6.17 -18.43
CA VAL A 411 0.29 7.22 -17.56
C VAL A 411 1.31 8.34 -17.44
N GLU A 412 0.90 9.57 -17.76
CA GLU A 412 1.73 10.77 -17.64
C GLU A 412 1.74 11.31 -16.20
N GLY A 413 2.85 11.95 -15.81
CA GLY A 413 2.98 12.61 -14.50
C GLY A 413 3.51 11.71 -13.37
N GLU A 414 3.63 10.40 -13.59
CA GLU A 414 3.98 9.42 -12.56
C GLU A 414 5.45 8.94 -12.61
N ALA A 415 6.27 9.47 -13.54
CA ALA A 415 7.68 9.11 -13.65
C ALA A 415 8.50 9.55 -12.44
N ALA A 416 9.67 8.93 -12.24
CA ALA A 416 10.68 9.46 -11.32
C ALA A 416 11.31 10.75 -11.89
N PHE A 417 11.90 11.61 -11.04
CA PHE A 417 12.48 12.87 -11.51
C PHE A 417 13.67 12.68 -12.49
N TYR A 418 14.24 11.48 -12.54
CA TYR A 418 15.39 11.11 -13.36
C TYR A 418 15.09 10.13 -14.49
N GLY A 419 13.90 9.53 -14.55
CA GLY A 419 13.59 8.57 -15.60
C GLY A 419 12.18 7.95 -15.50
N PRO A 420 11.72 7.30 -16.59
CA PRO A 420 10.44 6.59 -16.63
C PRO A 420 10.49 5.30 -15.82
N LYS A 421 9.31 4.77 -15.46
CA LYS A 421 9.15 3.56 -14.66
C LYS A 421 8.15 2.60 -15.29
N ALA A 422 8.41 1.30 -15.14
CA ALA A 422 7.39 0.26 -15.24
C ALA A 422 6.98 -0.15 -13.82
N ASP A 423 5.77 0.22 -13.42
CA ASP A 423 5.20 -0.08 -12.10
C ASP A 423 4.24 -1.27 -12.18
N PHE A 424 4.36 -2.20 -11.23
CA PHE A 424 3.50 -3.38 -11.12
C PHE A 424 2.46 -3.11 -10.05
N MET A 425 1.21 -2.98 -10.51
CA MET A 425 0.04 -2.69 -9.69
C MET A 425 -0.67 -4.01 -9.40
N ALA A 426 -0.35 -4.63 -8.25
CA ALA A 426 -0.97 -5.89 -7.84
C ALA A 426 -2.26 -5.66 -7.07
N LYS A 427 -3.26 -6.50 -7.30
CA LYS A 427 -4.51 -6.51 -6.55
C LYS A 427 -4.43 -7.45 -5.37
N ASP A 428 -4.86 -6.96 -4.23
CA ASP A 428 -5.03 -7.80 -3.04
C ASP A 428 -6.34 -8.60 -3.10
N ALA A 429 -6.56 -9.47 -2.10
CA ALA A 429 -7.77 -10.29 -2.01
C ALA A 429 -9.08 -9.48 -1.87
N LEU A 430 -9.00 -8.17 -1.68
CA LEU A 430 -10.12 -7.23 -1.62
C LEU A 430 -10.31 -6.43 -2.91
N GLY A 431 -9.47 -6.70 -3.92
CA GLY A 431 -9.47 -6.00 -5.21
C GLY A 431 -8.80 -4.62 -5.18
N ARG A 432 -8.11 -4.23 -4.07
CA ARG A 432 -7.41 -2.95 -3.99
C ARG A 432 -6.08 -3.05 -4.71
N GLU A 433 -5.75 -2.03 -5.51
CA GLU A 433 -4.46 -1.96 -6.21
C GLU A 433 -3.35 -1.40 -5.32
N TRP A 434 -2.19 -2.04 -5.38
CA TRP A 434 -0.98 -1.64 -4.68
C TRP A 434 0.19 -1.61 -5.64
N GLN A 435 0.88 -0.49 -5.71
CA GLN A 435 2.18 -0.42 -6.36
C GLN A 435 3.20 -1.19 -5.51
N LEU A 436 3.59 -2.36 -5.98
CA LEU A 436 4.55 -3.24 -5.30
C LEU A 436 5.91 -3.18 -5.95
N SER A 437 6.00 -3.65 -7.19
CA SER A 437 7.28 -3.75 -7.89
C SER A 437 7.47 -2.58 -8.85
N THR A 438 8.71 -2.24 -9.11
CA THR A 438 9.06 -1.21 -10.09
C THR A 438 10.39 -1.53 -10.76
N ILE A 439 10.50 -1.18 -12.05
CA ILE A 439 11.75 -1.15 -12.81
C ILE A 439 11.87 0.21 -13.44
N GLN A 440 13.01 0.89 -13.24
CA GLN A 440 13.25 2.24 -13.76
C GLN A 440 14.55 2.24 -14.55
N VAL A 441 14.58 2.96 -15.67
CA VAL A 441 15.79 3.13 -16.49
C VAL A 441 16.32 4.55 -16.32
N ASP A 442 17.57 4.66 -15.92
CA ASP A 442 18.22 5.91 -15.54
C ASP A 442 19.50 6.13 -16.32
N PHE A 443 19.48 7.12 -17.22
CA PHE A 443 20.64 7.62 -17.97
C PHE A 443 21.27 8.87 -17.33
N ILE A 444 20.73 9.34 -16.20
CA ILE A 444 21.04 10.67 -15.65
C ILE A 444 21.94 10.58 -14.42
N GLN A 445 21.53 9.79 -13.43
CA GLN A 445 22.21 9.70 -12.13
C GLN A 445 23.64 9.16 -12.22
N PRO A 446 23.95 8.10 -13.03
CA PRO A 446 25.32 7.63 -13.17
C PRO A 446 26.28 8.69 -13.63
N ALA A 447 25.89 9.50 -14.62
CA ALA A 447 26.71 10.61 -15.13
C ALA A 447 26.93 11.69 -14.05
N ARG A 448 25.88 12.04 -13.28
CA ARG A 448 25.98 13.03 -12.19
C ARG A 448 26.93 12.61 -11.08
N LEU A 449 26.95 11.32 -10.76
CA LEU A 449 27.82 10.77 -9.72
C LEU A 449 29.18 10.31 -10.22
N GLY A 450 29.41 10.37 -11.55
CA GLY A 450 30.70 10.05 -12.17
C GLY A 450 30.96 8.54 -12.22
N CYS A 451 29.90 7.74 -12.46
CA CYS A 451 30.05 6.31 -12.71
C CYS A 451 30.60 6.10 -14.14
N GLU A 452 31.68 5.34 -14.26
CA GLU A 452 32.38 5.12 -15.52
C GLU A 452 32.80 3.66 -15.69
N PHE A 453 32.93 3.24 -16.95
CA PHE A 453 33.56 1.96 -17.32
C PHE A 453 34.37 2.15 -18.62
N ILE A 454 35.34 1.27 -18.86
CA ILE A 454 36.12 1.24 -20.11
C ILE A 454 35.36 0.33 -21.10
N GLY A 455 34.97 0.89 -22.22
CA GLY A 455 34.29 0.20 -23.31
C GLY A 455 35.21 -0.74 -24.11
N GLU A 456 34.65 -1.49 -25.04
CA GLU A 456 35.39 -2.36 -25.95
C GLU A 456 36.33 -1.56 -26.88
N ASP A 457 35.97 -0.31 -27.15
CA ASP A 457 36.75 0.68 -27.90
C ASP A 457 37.92 1.30 -27.11
N GLY A 458 38.09 0.90 -25.85
CA GLY A 458 39.11 1.42 -24.93
C GLY A 458 38.83 2.84 -24.44
N GLN A 459 37.63 3.40 -24.71
CA GLN A 459 37.23 4.72 -24.23
C GLN A 459 36.42 4.61 -22.94
N THR A 460 36.33 5.72 -22.21
CA THR A 460 35.51 5.83 -21.01
C THR A 460 34.05 6.11 -21.40
N HIS A 461 33.15 5.31 -20.83
CA HIS A 461 31.69 5.41 -21.02
C HIS A 461 30.99 5.51 -19.68
N THR A 462 29.78 6.08 -19.66
CA THR A 462 28.87 6.08 -18.51
C THR A 462 27.93 4.87 -18.59
N PRO A 463 27.81 4.04 -17.55
CA PRO A 463 26.83 2.96 -17.56
C PRO A 463 25.40 3.50 -17.47
N VAL A 464 24.43 2.72 -17.98
CA VAL A 464 23.01 2.89 -17.67
C VAL A 464 22.74 2.21 -16.35
N LEU A 465 21.83 2.78 -15.56
CA LEU A 465 21.40 2.20 -14.29
C LEU A 465 19.94 1.75 -14.37
N LEU A 466 19.70 0.48 -14.07
CA LEU A 466 18.34 0.02 -13.81
C LEU A 466 18.14 -0.04 -12.29
N HIS A 467 17.11 0.67 -11.81
CA HIS A 467 16.63 0.55 -10.44
C HIS A 467 15.51 -0.47 -10.41
N ARG A 468 15.52 -1.38 -9.45
CA ARG A 468 14.50 -2.40 -9.31
C ARG A 468 14.15 -2.64 -7.85
N ALA A 469 12.86 -2.66 -7.54
CA ALA A 469 12.30 -3.19 -6.32
C ALA A 469 11.28 -4.27 -6.68
N VAL A 470 11.25 -5.40 -5.96
CA VAL A 470 10.25 -6.47 -6.15
C VAL A 470 9.11 -6.31 -5.18
N THR A 471 9.42 -6.26 -3.89
CA THR A 471 8.43 -6.13 -2.81
C THR A 471 8.23 -4.67 -2.37
N GLY A 472 9.03 -3.74 -2.92
CA GLY A 472 9.04 -2.35 -2.52
C GLY A 472 9.49 -2.20 -1.06
N SER A 473 8.62 -1.70 -0.18
CA SER A 473 8.88 -1.65 1.26
C SER A 473 8.46 -2.96 1.93
N THR A 474 9.37 -3.59 2.69
CA THR A 474 9.10 -4.80 3.50
C THR A 474 7.88 -4.60 4.39
N GLU A 475 7.76 -3.45 5.05
CA GLU A 475 6.65 -3.14 5.95
C GLU A 475 5.31 -3.10 5.20
N ARG A 476 5.25 -2.38 4.07
CA ARG A 476 4.04 -2.32 3.24
C ARG A 476 3.66 -3.70 2.70
N PHE A 477 4.63 -4.44 2.20
CA PHE A 477 4.40 -5.78 1.66
C PHE A 477 3.93 -6.75 2.74
N LEU A 478 4.49 -6.69 3.95
CA LEU A 478 4.00 -7.44 5.12
C LEU A 478 2.56 -7.08 5.47
N GLY A 479 2.23 -5.79 5.50
CA GLY A 479 0.86 -5.32 5.72
C GLY A 479 -0.09 -5.94 4.69
N LEU A 480 0.29 -5.89 3.41
CA LEU A 480 -0.47 -6.50 2.32
C LEU A 480 -0.63 -8.01 2.50
N LEU A 481 0.44 -8.75 2.83
CA LEU A 481 0.38 -10.21 3.02
C LEU A 481 -0.51 -10.60 4.22
N ILE A 482 -0.47 -9.82 5.32
CA ILE A 482 -1.37 -10.04 6.47
C ILE A 482 -2.83 -9.92 6.02
N GLU A 483 -3.17 -8.91 5.22
CA GLU A 483 -4.52 -8.69 4.71
C GLU A 483 -4.90 -9.72 3.63
N HIS A 484 -3.98 -10.02 2.70
CA HIS A 484 -4.19 -11.01 1.62
C HIS A 484 -4.52 -12.39 2.18
N PHE A 485 -3.73 -12.88 3.12
CA PHE A 485 -3.94 -14.18 3.77
C PHE A 485 -4.92 -14.12 4.96
N ALA A 486 -5.47 -12.95 5.31
CA ALA A 486 -6.29 -12.76 6.52
C ALA A 486 -5.60 -13.32 7.78
N GLY A 487 -4.26 -13.21 7.87
CA GLY A 487 -3.43 -13.78 8.93
C GLY A 487 -3.16 -15.28 8.85
N ALA A 488 -3.82 -16.00 7.93
CA ALA A 488 -3.67 -17.44 7.75
C ALA A 488 -2.53 -17.76 6.74
N PHE A 489 -1.30 -17.39 7.07
CA PHE A 489 -0.14 -17.54 6.19
C PHE A 489 0.06 -18.96 5.67
N PRO A 490 0.61 -19.13 4.43
CA PRO A 490 1.13 -20.42 3.96
C PRO A 490 2.12 -21.04 4.95
N VAL A 491 2.24 -22.35 4.94
CA VAL A 491 3.08 -23.08 5.92
C VAL A 491 4.50 -22.55 5.98
N TRP A 492 5.11 -22.29 4.83
CA TRP A 492 6.49 -21.83 4.73
C TRP A 492 6.70 -20.42 5.32
N LEU A 493 5.67 -19.56 5.31
CA LEU A 493 5.69 -18.20 5.90
C LEU A 493 5.21 -18.17 7.35
N ALA A 494 4.45 -19.16 7.81
CA ALA A 494 3.89 -19.15 9.15
C ALA A 494 4.96 -19.05 10.23
N PRO A 495 4.93 -18.05 11.14
CA PRO A 495 5.91 -17.93 12.23
C PRO A 495 5.96 -19.17 13.12
N VAL A 496 4.81 -19.78 13.36
CA VAL A 496 4.63 -21.07 14.02
C VAL A 496 3.91 -21.99 13.05
N GLN A 497 4.55 -23.10 12.67
CA GLN A 497 4.00 -24.05 11.69
C GLN A 497 3.18 -25.13 12.36
N ALA A 498 3.61 -25.57 13.55
CA ALA A 498 2.96 -26.62 14.31
C ALA A 498 2.81 -26.24 15.79
N LEU A 499 1.66 -26.58 16.39
CA LEU A 499 1.41 -26.45 17.82
C LEU A 499 1.18 -27.84 18.40
N VAL A 500 2.07 -28.31 19.26
CA VAL A 500 1.91 -29.58 19.98
C VAL A 500 1.02 -29.35 21.19
N ILE A 501 -0.01 -30.18 21.32
CA ILE A 501 -1.06 -30.05 22.33
C ILE A 501 -1.11 -31.34 23.16
N PRO A 502 -0.44 -31.41 24.34
CA PRO A 502 -0.60 -32.53 25.26
C PRO A 502 -2.02 -32.56 25.86
N ILE A 503 -2.65 -33.74 25.85
CA ILE A 503 -4.01 -33.94 26.38
C ILE A 503 -4.05 -33.80 27.92
N ALA A 504 -2.95 -34.20 28.58
CA ALA A 504 -2.80 -34.12 30.04
C ALA A 504 -1.33 -33.92 30.39
N ASP A 505 -1.02 -33.45 31.60
CA ASP A 505 0.33 -33.12 32.07
C ASP A 505 1.34 -34.28 31.91
N ARG A 506 0.88 -35.54 32.06
CA ARG A 506 1.72 -36.74 31.85
C ARG A 506 2.25 -36.89 30.42
N HIS A 507 1.68 -36.17 29.46
CA HIS A 507 2.14 -36.15 28.05
C HIS A 507 3.10 -35.01 27.73
N ASN A 508 3.44 -34.14 28.72
CA ASN A 508 4.32 -32.99 28.49
C ASN A 508 5.72 -33.42 28.05
N ASP A 509 6.25 -34.51 28.60
CA ASP A 509 7.59 -35.03 28.22
C ASP A 509 7.57 -35.46 26.74
N TYR A 510 6.56 -36.22 26.31
CA TYR A 510 6.41 -36.63 24.91
C TYR A 510 6.17 -35.41 23.99
N ALA A 511 5.38 -34.44 24.41
CA ALA A 511 5.18 -33.20 23.65
C ALA A 511 6.50 -32.43 23.46
N ALA A 512 7.38 -32.41 24.47
CA ALA A 512 8.70 -31.82 24.37
C ALA A 512 9.63 -32.62 23.43
N ASP A 513 9.55 -33.95 23.42
CA ASP A 513 10.27 -34.78 22.47
C ASP A 513 9.82 -34.51 21.03
N VAL A 514 8.52 -34.45 20.77
CA VAL A 514 7.95 -34.08 19.46
C VAL A 514 8.43 -32.70 19.03
N GLN A 515 8.39 -31.70 19.94
CA GLN A 515 8.89 -30.36 19.63
C GLN A 515 10.36 -30.39 19.23
N ARG A 516 11.20 -31.14 19.97
CA ARG A 516 12.62 -31.25 19.68
C ARG A 516 12.85 -31.82 18.27
N GLU A 517 12.21 -32.95 17.93
CA GLU A 517 12.34 -33.58 16.62
C GLU A 517 11.88 -32.68 15.47
N LEU A 518 10.74 -31.98 15.63
CA LEU A 518 10.27 -31.01 14.65
C LEU A 518 11.27 -29.85 14.47
N THR A 519 11.81 -29.35 15.58
CA THR A 519 12.78 -28.24 15.55
C THR A 519 14.10 -28.67 14.89
N GLU A 520 14.61 -29.88 15.19
CA GLU A 520 15.79 -30.44 14.54
C GLU A 520 15.59 -30.65 13.04
N ALA A 521 14.35 -30.96 12.62
CA ALA A 521 13.98 -31.04 11.21
C ALA A 521 13.75 -29.65 10.56
N GLY A 522 13.91 -28.54 11.29
CA GLY A 522 13.71 -27.17 10.77
C GLY A 522 12.26 -26.72 10.72
N ILE A 523 11.35 -27.38 11.43
CA ILE A 523 9.94 -27.01 11.54
C ILE A 523 9.74 -26.12 12.78
N ARG A 524 9.19 -24.91 12.59
CA ARG A 524 8.91 -23.94 13.66
C ARG A 524 7.71 -24.42 14.49
N CYS A 525 7.96 -24.84 15.72
CA CYS A 525 7.00 -25.51 16.55
C CYS A 525 6.95 -24.93 17.97
N GLU A 526 5.75 -24.80 18.51
CA GLU A 526 5.48 -24.43 19.90
C GLU A 526 4.74 -25.58 20.62
N VAL A 527 4.80 -25.61 21.95
CA VAL A 527 4.03 -26.54 22.80
C VAL A 527 3.05 -25.74 23.66
N ASP A 528 1.77 -26.10 23.64
CA ASP A 528 0.77 -25.55 24.56
C ASP A 528 0.60 -26.46 25.78
N ASN A 529 1.44 -26.27 26.78
CA ASN A 529 1.42 -27.00 28.05
C ASN A 529 0.58 -26.34 29.15
N ALA A 530 -0.27 -25.33 28.80
CA ALA A 530 -1.20 -24.75 29.76
C ALA A 530 -2.15 -25.81 30.33
N SER A 531 -2.59 -25.66 31.57
CA SER A 531 -3.52 -26.59 32.25
C SER A 531 -4.98 -26.43 31.81
N ASP A 532 -5.20 -26.10 30.53
CA ASP A 532 -6.52 -25.92 29.93
C ASP A 532 -7.03 -27.22 29.27
N ARG A 533 -8.35 -27.28 29.02
CA ARG A 533 -8.94 -28.35 28.24
C ARG A 533 -8.43 -28.36 26.82
N MET A 534 -8.21 -29.54 26.25
CA MET A 534 -7.72 -29.75 24.87
C MET A 534 -8.45 -28.86 23.84
N GLN A 535 -9.78 -28.72 23.93
CA GLN A 535 -10.57 -27.89 23.01
C GLN A 535 -10.21 -26.40 23.08
N ALA A 536 -9.85 -25.89 24.27
CA ALA A 536 -9.42 -24.50 24.43
C ALA A 536 -8.03 -24.28 23.80
N LYS A 537 -7.13 -25.26 23.95
CA LYS A 537 -5.80 -25.23 23.30
C LYS A 537 -5.93 -25.27 21.77
N ILE A 538 -6.78 -26.16 21.24
CA ILE A 538 -7.08 -26.22 19.79
C ILE A 538 -7.65 -24.87 19.32
N ARG A 539 -8.60 -24.29 20.08
CA ARG A 539 -9.16 -22.99 19.73
C ARG A 539 -8.11 -21.88 19.69
N ARG A 540 -7.13 -21.86 20.60
CA ARG A 540 -6.00 -20.92 20.58
C ARG A 540 -5.19 -21.07 19.29
N GLY A 541 -4.83 -22.31 18.94
CA GLY A 541 -4.10 -22.60 17.70
C GLY A 541 -4.85 -22.12 16.45
N GLN A 542 -6.17 -22.32 16.42
CA GLN A 542 -7.03 -21.84 15.32
C GLN A 542 -7.10 -20.31 15.24
N VAL A 543 -7.27 -19.62 16.38
CA VAL A 543 -7.31 -18.14 16.43
C VAL A 543 -5.97 -17.54 16.03
N GLN A 544 -4.86 -18.23 16.33
CA GLN A 544 -3.51 -17.84 15.89
C GLN A 544 -3.20 -18.32 14.46
N HIS A 545 -4.16 -18.89 13.75
CA HIS A 545 -4.03 -19.41 12.37
C HIS A 545 -2.85 -20.38 12.18
N ILE A 546 -2.44 -21.11 13.23
CA ILE A 546 -1.33 -22.07 13.15
C ILE A 546 -1.72 -23.20 12.18
N PRO A 547 -0.90 -23.51 11.15
CA PRO A 547 -1.21 -24.50 10.13
C PRO A 547 -1.62 -25.86 10.67
N TYR A 548 -0.80 -26.42 11.61
CA TYR A 548 -0.99 -27.76 12.15
C TYR A 548 -1.10 -27.74 13.67
N MET A 549 -2.13 -28.38 14.21
CA MET A 549 -2.29 -28.66 15.63
C MET A 549 -2.07 -30.17 15.84
N LEU A 550 -1.08 -30.52 16.65
CA LEU A 550 -0.62 -31.88 16.88
C LEU A 550 -1.03 -32.31 18.28
N VAL A 551 -2.14 -33.02 18.36
CA VAL A 551 -2.64 -33.53 19.66
C VAL A 551 -1.89 -34.80 20.03
N VAL A 552 -1.38 -34.87 21.27
CA VAL A 552 -0.62 -36.00 21.78
C VAL A 552 -1.21 -36.54 23.08
N GLY A 553 -1.44 -37.84 23.10
CA GLY A 553 -1.96 -38.61 24.22
C GLY A 553 -1.20 -39.92 24.40
N ASP A 554 -1.77 -40.83 25.20
CA ASP A 554 -1.12 -42.13 25.48
C ASP A 554 -0.86 -42.94 24.21
N ARG A 555 -1.81 -42.96 23.25
CA ARG A 555 -1.71 -43.72 22.00
C ARG A 555 -0.65 -43.14 21.06
N GLU A 556 -0.59 -41.82 20.97
CA GLU A 556 0.38 -41.13 20.14
C GLU A 556 1.80 -41.37 20.70
N ALA A 557 1.99 -41.27 22.03
CA ALA A 557 3.26 -41.53 22.68
C ALA A 557 3.77 -42.98 22.50
N GLU A 558 2.85 -43.98 22.61
CA GLU A 558 3.19 -45.38 22.40
C GLU A 558 3.62 -45.69 20.94
N ASN A 559 3.09 -44.99 19.98
CA ASN A 559 3.30 -45.25 18.54
C ASN A 559 4.22 -44.23 17.83
N HIS A 560 4.91 -43.38 18.56
CA HIS A 560 5.73 -42.31 18.00
C HIS A 560 5.00 -41.50 16.94
N ALA A 561 3.76 -41.08 17.29
CA ALA A 561 2.81 -40.44 16.39
C ALA A 561 2.24 -39.15 16.96
N VAL A 562 1.52 -38.41 16.14
CA VAL A 562 0.75 -37.20 16.47
C VAL A 562 -0.62 -37.27 15.82
N ALA A 563 -1.69 -36.84 16.50
CA ALA A 563 -3.00 -36.67 15.87
C ALA A 563 -3.05 -35.28 15.21
N VAL A 564 -3.00 -35.24 13.88
CA VAL A 564 -2.85 -34.01 13.10
C VAL A 564 -4.21 -33.38 12.81
N ARG A 565 -4.37 -32.14 13.19
CA ARG A 565 -5.53 -31.31 12.85
C ARG A 565 -5.09 -30.03 12.13
N LEU A 566 -5.69 -29.74 11.00
CA LEU A 566 -5.43 -28.52 10.24
C LEU A 566 -6.20 -27.33 10.83
N ARG A 567 -5.70 -26.11 10.60
CA ARG A 567 -6.40 -24.87 10.98
C ARG A 567 -7.78 -24.73 10.34
N THR A 568 -8.04 -25.42 9.23
CA THR A 568 -9.33 -25.51 8.52
C THR A 568 -10.37 -26.39 9.23
N ASN A 569 -10.06 -26.96 10.41
CA ASN A 569 -10.81 -27.96 11.15
C ASN A 569 -10.76 -29.39 10.59
N GLU A 570 -10.10 -29.61 9.49
CA GLU A 570 -9.89 -30.96 8.97
C GLU A 570 -9.02 -31.77 9.93
N ASN A 571 -9.40 -33.03 10.14
CA ASN A 571 -8.67 -33.98 10.98
C ASN A 571 -8.05 -35.05 10.09
N LEU A 572 -6.73 -35.06 10.02
CA LEU A 572 -5.97 -36.06 9.24
C LEU A 572 -5.78 -37.39 9.98
N GLY A 573 -6.16 -37.44 11.27
CA GLY A 573 -5.96 -38.61 12.12
C GLY A 573 -4.57 -38.71 12.71
N ALA A 574 -4.24 -39.88 13.24
CA ALA A 574 -2.91 -40.20 13.76
C ALA A 574 -1.94 -40.45 12.61
N MET A 575 -0.77 -39.82 12.68
CA MET A 575 0.31 -39.90 11.70
C MET A 575 1.63 -40.06 12.44
N ASN A 576 2.49 -40.96 11.98
CA ASN A 576 3.83 -41.09 12.54
C ASN A 576 4.66 -39.84 12.24
N LEU A 577 5.60 -39.49 13.13
CA LEU A 577 6.51 -38.35 12.92
C LEU A 577 7.35 -38.54 11.64
N ASP A 578 7.72 -39.77 11.31
CA ASP A 578 8.44 -40.13 10.08
C ASP A 578 7.62 -39.88 8.79
N GLU A 579 6.30 -39.71 8.89
CA GLU A 579 5.40 -39.34 7.79
C GLU A 579 5.06 -37.83 7.83
N PHE A 580 4.80 -37.31 9.03
CA PHE A 580 4.43 -35.90 9.21
C PHE A 580 5.56 -34.93 8.84
N ILE A 581 6.80 -35.19 9.30
CA ILE A 581 7.95 -34.33 9.04
C ILE A 581 8.21 -34.19 7.52
N PRO A 582 8.34 -35.27 6.73
CA PRO A 582 8.49 -35.15 5.28
C PRO A 582 7.33 -34.42 4.60
N MET A 583 6.09 -34.62 5.04
CA MET A 583 4.93 -33.90 4.50
C MET A 583 5.08 -32.37 4.66
N VAL A 584 5.42 -31.90 5.87
CA VAL A 584 5.62 -30.46 6.12
C VAL A 584 6.82 -29.91 5.34
N LEU A 585 7.92 -30.65 5.28
CA LEU A 585 9.12 -30.25 4.52
C LEU A 585 8.84 -30.16 3.01
N ALA A 586 8.01 -31.04 2.46
CA ALA A 586 7.61 -30.98 1.06
C ALA A 586 6.82 -29.69 0.78
N VAL A 587 5.83 -29.34 1.61
CA VAL A 587 5.08 -28.08 1.51
C VAL A 587 6.00 -26.85 1.63
N ASN A 588 6.96 -26.89 2.57
CA ASN A 588 7.93 -25.81 2.74
C ASN A 588 8.86 -25.65 1.53
N SER A 589 9.33 -26.75 0.95
CA SER A 589 10.30 -26.72 -0.16
C SER A 589 9.68 -26.21 -1.45
N THR A 590 8.43 -26.55 -1.71
CA THR A 590 7.67 -26.08 -2.89
C THR A 590 7.11 -24.68 -2.72
N LYS A 591 7.15 -24.09 -1.52
CA LYS A 591 6.51 -22.82 -1.19
C LYS A 591 4.99 -22.82 -1.47
N SER A 592 4.36 -24.00 -1.36
CA SER A 592 2.93 -24.18 -1.62
C SER A 592 2.09 -23.19 -0.78
N LEU A 593 1.03 -22.68 -1.37
CA LEU A 593 0.02 -21.87 -0.68
C LEU A 593 -0.97 -22.74 0.11
N SER A 594 -1.02 -24.04 -0.21
CA SER A 594 -1.88 -25.04 0.42
C SER A 594 -1.23 -25.62 1.68
N LEU A 595 -2.06 -26.30 2.52
CA LEU A 595 -1.56 -26.99 3.72
C LEU A 595 -0.98 -28.38 3.42
N ARG A 596 -1.13 -28.88 2.18
CA ARG A 596 -0.61 -30.16 1.68
C ARG A 596 -0.01 -29.98 0.30
N ALA A 597 1.06 -30.70 -0.01
CA ALA A 597 1.76 -30.60 -1.29
C ALA A 597 0.92 -31.08 -2.50
N ASN A 598 -0.17 -31.81 -2.29
CA ASN A 598 -0.99 -32.39 -3.37
C ASN A 598 -2.34 -31.66 -3.58
N ASP A 599 -2.56 -30.53 -2.92
CA ASP A 599 -3.80 -29.76 -3.02
C ASP A 599 -3.66 -28.54 -3.98
N ASP A 600 -2.50 -28.38 -4.64
CA ASP A 600 -2.21 -27.33 -5.62
C ASP A 600 -2.54 -27.75 -7.04
#